data_c506590ba253169d77baf7e5009b1395
#
_entry.id   c506590ba253169d77baf7e5009b1395
#
_cell.length_a   1.000
_cell.length_b   1.000
_cell.length_c   1.000
_cell.angle_alpha   90.00
_cell.angle_beta   90.00
_cell.angle_gamma   90.00
#
_symmetry.space_group_name_H-M   'P 1'
#
loop_
_entity.id
_entity.type
_entity.pdbx_description
1 polymer ?
#
loop_
_entity_poly.entity_id
_entity_poly.type
_entity_poly.pdbx_seq_one_letter_code
_entity_poly.pdbx_strand_id
1 'polypeptide(L)'
;MDLLDVKLGDVVVVIGMGMIGSMMVKLCSIAGASHIIVIETQENKRESAKDYGATLFINPNVENVETVIAQNGIQNVDKVMECVGAKVTMRTAFEVAGKCATIVLFGLGKEGEAIDFYPYEAFRKELTIRASYVNPHTMERAVRLLSSNQFSASMFISKEIQLEEAEVELRTQKDSRYRKVLVHIS
;
A
#
# COMPACT_ATOMS: atom_id res chain seq x y z
N MET A 1 6.52 2.61 6.90
CA MET A 1 7.04 1.42 7.62
C MET A 1 7.01 1.62 9.14
N ASP A 2 7.56 2.69 9.71
CA ASP A 2 7.63 2.87 11.17
C ASP A 2 6.27 2.82 11.88
N LEU A 3 5.23 3.43 11.28
CA LEU A 3 3.88 3.39 11.83
C LEU A 3 3.24 2.00 11.72
N LEU A 4 3.57 1.24 10.68
CA LEU A 4 3.05 -0.10 10.47
C LEU A 4 3.76 -1.14 11.34
N ASP A 5 5.04 -0.92 11.60
CA ASP A 5 5.90 -1.74 12.48
C ASP A 5 5.86 -3.24 12.10
N VAL A 6 6.14 -3.52 10.83
CA VAL A 6 6.14 -4.90 10.29
C VAL A 6 7.26 -5.71 10.94
N LYS A 7 6.91 -6.89 11.42
CA LYS A 7 7.83 -7.88 11.97
C LYS A 7 8.00 -9.05 11.01
N LEU A 8 9.11 -9.76 11.18
CA LEU A 8 9.36 -11.01 10.48
C LEU A 8 8.21 -11.99 10.74
N GLY A 9 7.61 -12.49 9.66
CA GLY A 9 6.50 -13.43 9.73
C GLY A 9 5.11 -12.81 9.75
N ASP A 10 4.96 -11.49 9.86
CA ASP A 10 3.65 -10.83 9.83
C ASP A 10 2.89 -11.10 8.51
N VAL A 11 1.57 -11.16 8.62
CA VAL A 11 0.63 -11.10 7.49
C VAL A 11 0.23 -9.65 7.28
N VAL A 12 0.53 -9.13 6.10
CA VAL A 12 0.31 -7.71 5.77
C VAL A 12 -0.70 -7.57 4.64
N VAL A 13 -1.68 -6.69 4.79
CA VAL A 13 -2.58 -6.25 3.72
C VAL A 13 -2.18 -4.85 3.29
N VAL A 14 -2.03 -4.64 1.99
CA VAL A 14 -1.84 -3.33 1.36
C VAL A 14 -3.04 -3.04 0.46
N ILE A 15 -3.79 -1.98 0.77
CA ILE A 15 -4.97 -1.57 0.01
C ILE A 15 -4.60 -0.42 -0.93
N GLY A 16 -4.78 -0.67 -2.22
CA GLY A 16 -4.38 0.25 -3.29
C GLY A 16 -2.93 0.04 -3.72
N MET A 17 -2.73 -0.08 -5.03
CA MET A 17 -1.41 -0.30 -5.63
C MET A 17 -1.03 0.85 -6.57
N GLY A 18 -1.18 2.08 -6.08
CA GLY A 18 -0.54 3.27 -6.62
C GLY A 18 0.95 3.27 -6.28
N MET A 19 1.61 4.41 -6.47
CA MET A 19 3.05 4.55 -6.18
C MET A 19 3.39 4.15 -4.74
N ILE A 20 2.64 4.66 -3.76
CA ILE A 20 2.89 4.39 -2.33
C ILE A 20 2.63 2.91 -1.99
N GLY A 21 1.48 2.37 -2.42
CA GLY A 21 1.16 0.97 -2.16
C GLY A 21 2.19 0.01 -2.76
N SER A 22 2.65 0.27 -3.98
CA SER A 22 3.72 -0.51 -4.62
C SER A 22 5.03 -0.49 -3.81
N MET A 23 5.43 0.69 -3.32
CA MET A 23 6.58 0.82 -2.42
C MET A 23 6.37 0.06 -1.12
N MET A 24 5.17 0.13 -0.54
CA MET A 24 4.84 -0.58 0.71
C MET A 24 4.91 -2.10 0.54
N VAL A 25 4.39 -2.65 -0.57
CA VAL A 25 4.52 -4.08 -0.89
C VAL A 25 6.00 -4.49 -0.88
N LYS A 26 6.85 -3.74 -1.59
CA LYS A 26 8.30 -4.03 -1.62
C LYS A 26 8.96 -3.92 -0.25
N LEU A 27 8.63 -2.89 0.52
CA LEU A 27 9.18 -2.69 1.86
C LEU A 27 8.73 -3.76 2.85
N CYS A 28 7.48 -4.23 2.77
CA CYS A 28 7.00 -5.35 3.58
C CYS A 28 7.71 -6.66 3.23
N SER A 29 8.00 -6.88 1.94
CA SER A 29 8.80 -8.02 1.49
C SER A 29 10.21 -7.98 2.07
N ILE A 30 10.88 -6.82 2.02
CA ILE A 30 12.22 -6.64 2.61
C ILE A 30 12.18 -6.82 4.15
N ALA A 31 11.10 -6.39 4.80
CA ALA A 31 10.93 -6.54 6.25
C ALA A 31 10.65 -7.99 6.68
N GLY A 32 10.42 -8.92 5.73
CA GLY A 32 10.23 -10.33 6.00
C GLY A 32 8.80 -10.71 6.39
N ALA A 33 7.80 -9.98 5.89
CA ALA A 33 6.41 -10.40 6.00
C ALA A 33 6.22 -11.79 5.36
N SER A 34 5.48 -12.68 6.02
CA SER A 34 5.22 -14.04 5.53
C SER A 34 4.20 -14.06 4.39
N HIS A 35 3.20 -13.18 4.49
CA HIS A 35 2.20 -12.98 3.45
C HIS A 35 2.01 -11.48 3.21
N ILE A 36 1.97 -11.10 1.94
CA ILE A 36 1.69 -9.74 1.50
C ILE A 36 0.51 -9.80 0.55
N ILE A 37 -0.64 -9.35 1.04
CA ILE A 37 -1.91 -9.37 0.34
C ILE A 37 -2.15 -7.98 -0.25
N VAL A 38 -2.31 -7.89 -1.55
CA VAL A 38 -2.67 -6.65 -2.24
C VAL A 38 -4.15 -6.66 -2.56
N ILE A 39 -4.86 -5.59 -2.19
CA ILE A 39 -6.25 -5.34 -2.61
C ILE A 39 -6.23 -4.16 -3.59
N GLU A 40 -6.52 -4.43 -4.87
CA GLU A 40 -6.45 -3.44 -5.95
C GLU A 40 -7.51 -3.74 -7.01
N THR A 41 -8.20 -2.72 -7.48
CA THR A 41 -9.28 -2.83 -8.49
C THR A 41 -8.78 -3.05 -9.91
N GLN A 42 -7.55 -2.64 -10.20
CA GLN A 42 -6.95 -2.71 -11.53
C GLN A 42 -6.19 -4.03 -11.73
N GLU A 43 -6.80 -4.95 -12.46
CA GLU A 43 -6.25 -6.29 -12.70
C GLU A 43 -4.88 -6.28 -13.39
N ASN A 44 -4.61 -5.30 -14.24
CA ASN A 44 -3.34 -5.14 -14.94
C ASN A 44 -2.13 -4.88 -14.01
N LYS A 45 -2.36 -4.67 -12.71
CA LYS A 45 -1.30 -4.49 -11.70
C LYS A 45 -0.90 -5.79 -11.01
N ARG A 46 -1.58 -6.90 -11.26
CA ARG A 46 -1.35 -8.21 -10.62
C ARG A 46 0.10 -8.69 -10.77
N GLU A 47 0.61 -8.68 -12.00
CA GLU A 47 1.99 -9.14 -12.27
C GLU A 47 3.01 -8.28 -11.53
N SER A 48 2.86 -6.97 -11.62
CA SER A 48 3.78 -6.07 -10.91
C SER A 48 3.67 -6.14 -9.39
N ALA A 49 2.49 -6.46 -8.83
CA ALA A 49 2.36 -6.72 -7.40
C ALA A 49 3.24 -7.91 -6.99
N LYS A 50 3.22 -8.96 -7.79
CA LYS A 50 4.05 -10.15 -7.59
C LYS A 50 5.54 -9.83 -7.67
N ASP A 51 5.96 -9.02 -8.65
CA ASP A 51 7.36 -8.59 -8.79
C ASP A 51 7.86 -7.79 -7.56
N TYR A 52 6.96 -7.06 -6.88
CA TYR A 52 7.31 -6.35 -5.64
C TYR A 52 7.29 -7.26 -4.41
N GLY A 53 6.78 -8.48 -4.52
CA GLY A 53 6.76 -9.48 -3.46
C GLY A 53 5.39 -9.75 -2.86
N ALA A 54 4.29 -9.33 -3.52
CA ALA A 54 2.96 -9.75 -3.10
C ALA A 54 2.80 -11.27 -3.26
N THR A 55 2.26 -11.90 -2.23
CA THR A 55 1.97 -13.35 -2.23
C THR A 55 0.54 -13.64 -2.66
N LEU A 56 -0.36 -12.66 -2.52
CA LEU A 56 -1.76 -12.74 -2.90
C LEU A 56 -2.22 -11.40 -3.45
N PHE A 57 -2.97 -11.42 -4.55
CA PHE A 57 -3.60 -10.24 -5.13
C PHE A 57 -5.12 -10.49 -5.24
N ILE A 58 -5.91 -9.56 -4.73
CA ILE A 58 -7.38 -9.65 -4.69
C ILE A 58 -7.95 -8.43 -5.42
N ASN A 59 -8.79 -8.69 -6.40
CA ASN A 59 -9.57 -7.64 -7.06
C ASN A 59 -10.97 -7.57 -6.43
N PRO A 60 -11.26 -6.56 -5.60
CA PRO A 60 -12.52 -6.50 -4.85
C PRO A 60 -13.76 -6.25 -5.73
N ASN A 61 -13.58 -5.95 -7.03
CA ASN A 61 -14.70 -5.81 -7.98
C ASN A 61 -15.27 -7.17 -8.41
N VAL A 62 -14.48 -8.24 -8.30
CA VAL A 62 -14.84 -9.57 -8.80
C VAL A 62 -14.68 -10.68 -7.77
N GLU A 63 -14.01 -10.38 -6.65
CA GLU A 63 -13.70 -11.32 -5.58
C GLU A 63 -14.15 -10.78 -4.22
N ASN A 64 -14.66 -11.67 -3.36
CA ASN A 64 -14.90 -11.30 -1.96
C ASN A 64 -13.59 -11.42 -1.17
N VAL A 65 -13.12 -10.31 -0.63
CA VAL A 65 -11.80 -10.19 0.02
C VAL A 65 -11.63 -11.17 1.18
N GLU A 66 -12.59 -11.21 2.09
CA GLU A 66 -12.53 -12.08 3.28
C GLU A 66 -12.52 -13.56 2.89
N THR A 67 -13.36 -13.92 1.92
CA THR A 67 -13.44 -15.31 1.41
C THR A 67 -12.10 -15.74 0.81
N VAL A 68 -11.49 -14.90 -0.02
CA VAL A 68 -10.21 -15.23 -0.65
C VAL A 68 -9.09 -15.35 0.38
N ILE A 69 -9.02 -14.46 1.37
CA ILE A 69 -8.07 -14.53 2.47
C ILE A 69 -8.22 -15.87 3.22
N ALA A 70 -9.45 -16.22 3.60
CA ALA A 70 -9.73 -17.47 4.31
C ALA A 70 -9.40 -18.73 3.49
N GLN A 71 -9.72 -18.75 2.18
CA GLN A 71 -9.41 -19.86 1.27
C GLN A 71 -7.89 -20.09 1.09
N ASN A 72 -7.07 -19.04 1.28
CA ASN A 72 -5.61 -19.16 1.27
C ASN A 72 -5.03 -19.58 2.64
N GLY A 73 -5.86 -19.98 3.59
CA GLY A 73 -5.43 -20.48 4.90
C GLY A 73 -4.95 -19.40 5.87
N ILE A 74 -5.18 -18.13 5.54
CA ILE A 74 -4.78 -16.98 6.36
C ILE A 74 -5.82 -16.78 7.45
N GLN A 75 -5.42 -16.99 8.71
CA GLN A 75 -6.32 -16.93 9.87
C GLN A 75 -6.33 -15.57 10.55
N ASN A 76 -5.26 -14.80 10.44
CA ASN A 76 -5.13 -13.48 11.04
C ASN A 76 -4.36 -12.53 10.10
N VAL A 77 -4.78 -11.29 10.06
CA VAL A 77 -4.05 -10.20 9.38
C VAL A 77 -3.47 -9.29 10.45
N ASP A 78 -2.15 -9.20 10.51
CA ASP A 78 -1.45 -8.48 11.59
C ASP A 78 -1.28 -6.99 11.28
N LYS A 79 -1.16 -6.65 10.00
CA LYS A 79 -0.90 -5.28 9.55
C LYS A 79 -1.76 -4.92 8.35
N VAL A 80 -2.32 -3.71 8.37
CA VAL A 80 -3.08 -3.18 7.23
C VAL A 80 -2.56 -1.79 6.89
N MET A 81 -2.16 -1.60 5.63
CA MET A 81 -1.75 -0.31 5.08
C MET A 81 -2.78 0.16 4.05
N GLU A 82 -3.56 1.17 4.40
CA GLU A 82 -4.53 1.79 3.52
C GLU A 82 -3.86 2.94 2.76
N CYS A 83 -3.78 2.86 1.41
CA CYS A 83 -3.04 3.78 0.55
C CYS A 83 -3.92 4.55 -0.46
N VAL A 84 -5.23 4.53 -0.32
CA VAL A 84 -6.18 5.12 -1.28
C VAL A 84 -6.84 6.37 -0.75
N GLY A 85 -7.35 6.31 0.50
CA GLY A 85 -8.05 7.41 1.14
C GLY A 85 -9.55 7.47 0.83
N ALA A 86 -10.15 6.40 0.29
CA ALA A 86 -11.59 6.34 0.04
C ALA A 86 -12.33 5.68 1.22
N LYS A 87 -13.60 6.09 1.44
CA LYS A 87 -14.42 5.48 2.50
C LYS A 87 -14.46 3.96 2.42
N VAL A 88 -14.65 3.43 1.22
CA VAL A 88 -14.73 1.99 1.00
C VAL A 88 -13.44 1.28 1.36
N THR A 89 -12.28 1.85 1.01
CA THR A 89 -10.98 1.23 1.31
C THR A 89 -10.61 1.34 2.78
N MET A 90 -10.95 2.46 3.42
CA MET A 90 -10.81 2.60 4.87
C MET A 90 -11.69 1.58 5.61
N ARG A 91 -12.96 1.39 5.19
CA ARG A 91 -13.84 0.38 5.75
C ARG A 91 -13.25 -1.03 5.57
N THR A 92 -12.83 -1.37 4.36
CA THR A 92 -12.16 -2.65 4.09
C THR A 92 -10.95 -2.86 5.02
N ALA A 93 -10.18 -1.81 5.33
CA ALA A 93 -9.05 -1.93 6.26
C ALA A 93 -9.46 -2.40 7.65
N PHE A 94 -10.60 -1.93 8.18
CA PHE A 94 -11.14 -2.39 9.46
C PHE A 94 -11.73 -3.81 9.39
N GLU A 95 -12.37 -4.15 8.28
CA GLU A 95 -12.99 -5.46 8.06
C GLU A 95 -11.91 -6.55 8.04
N VAL A 96 -10.85 -6.38 7.24
CA VAL A 96 -9.79 -7.39 7.07
C VAL A 96 -8.82 -7.47 8.24
N ALA A 97 -8.73 -6.43 9.07
CA ALA A 97 -7.83 -6.40 10.22
C ALA A 97 -8.16 -7.52 11.20
N GLY A 98 -7.16 -8.33 11.55
CA GLY A 98 -7.28 -9.41 12.51
C GLY A 98 -7.13 -8.93 13.97
N LYS A 99 -6.97 -9.88 14.90
CA LYS A 99 -6.73 -9.57 16.31
C LYS A 99 -5.35 -8.95 16.48
N CYS A 100 -5.24 -7.95 17.35
CA CYS A 100 -4.05 -7.18 17.66
C CYS A 100 -3.44 -6.47 16.44
N ALA A 101 -4.23 -6.28 15.37
CA ALA A 101 -3.74 -5.69 14.14
C ALA A 101 -3.42 -4.20 14.28
N THR A 102 -2.40 -3.77 13.53
CA THR A 102 -2.11 -2.36 13.32
C THR A 102 -2.65 -1.92 11.97
N ILE A 103 -3.53 -0.93 11.95
CA ILE A 103 -4.06 -0.28 10.75
C ILE A 103 -3.38 1.08 10.60
N VAL A 104 -2.79 1.34 9.44
CA VAL A 104 -2.25 2.66 9.08
C VAL A 104 -3.09 3.26 7.96
N LEU A 105 -3.77 4.36 8.26
CA LEU A 105 -4.47 5.19 7.28
C LEU A 105 -3.46 6.17 6.69
N PHE A 106 -2.97 5.86 5.51
CA PHE A 106 -2.00 6.67 4.77
C PHE A 106 -2.66 7.46 3.64
N GLY A 107 -3.68 6.87 3.01
CA GLY A 107 -4.46 7.54 1.98
C GLY A 107 -5.15 8.79 2.53
N LEU A 108 -5.10 9.89 1.77
CA LEU A 108 -5.73 11.15 2.17
C LEU A 108 -7.22 11.12 1.81
N GLY A 109 -8.07 11.04 2.83
CA GLY A 109 -9.52 11.22 2.67
C GLY A 109 -9.89 12.67 2.35
N LYS A 110 -11.12 12.89 1.88
CA LYS A 110 -11.62 14.23 1.65
C LYS A 110 -11.94 14.92 2.97
N GLU A 111 -11.64 16.22 3.06
CA GLU A 111 -12.00 17.02 4.23
C GLU A 111 -13.51 16.97 4.50
N GLY A 112 -13.89 16.79 5.77
CA GLY A 112 -15.29 16.65 6.18
C GLY A 112 -15.92 15.28 5.89
N GLU A 113 -15.22 14.37 5.27
CA GLU A 113 -15.71 13.03 5.00
C GLU A 113 -15.53 12.14 6.25
N ALA A 114 -16.61 11.46 6.67
CA ALA A 114 -16.59 10.55 7.81
C ALA A 114 -16.74 9.09 7.35
N ILE A 115 -16.17 8.18 8.15
CA ILE A 115 -16.39 6.74 8.05
C ILE A 115 -17.04 6.22 9.33
N ASP A 116 -17.80 5.14 9.23
CA ASP A 116 -18.35 4.47 10.41
C ASP A 116 -17.21 3.79 11.18
N PHE A 117 -17.20 4.01 12.49
CA PHE A 117 -16.29 3.35 13.41
C PHE A 117 -17.09 2.55 14.43
N TYR A 118 -16.75 1.28 14.58
CA TYR A 118 -17.41 0.36 15.52
C TYR A 118 -16.50 0.10 16.72
N PRO A 119 -16.66 0.85 17.83
CA PRO A 119 -15.77 0.74 19.00
C PRO A 119 -15.72 -0.66 19.61
N TYR A 120 -16.84 -1.39 19.60
CA TYR A 120 -16.89 -2.75 20.11
C TYR A 120 -16.00 -3.71 19.32
N GLU A 121 -16.00 -3.60 18.00
CA GLU A 121 -15.14 -4.42 17.13
C GLU A 121 -13.65 -4.07 17.33
N ALA A 122 -13.35 -2.78 17.41
CA ALA A 122 -11.99 -2.33 17.69
C ALA A 122 -11.48 -2.82 19.03
N PHE A 123 -12.35 -2.79 20.08
CA PHE A 123 -12.05 -3.32 21.40
C PHE A 123 -11.82 -4.85 21.36
N ARG A 124 -12.73 -5.58 20.73
CA ARG A 124 -12.62 -7.05 20.63
C ARG A 124 -11.38 -7.55 19.90
N LYS A 125 -10.95 -6.78 18.90
CA LYS A 125 -9.77 -7.09 18.11
C LYS A 125 -8.50 -6.45 18.66
N GLU A 126 -8.57 -5.62 19.69
CA GLU A 126 -7.43 -4.86 20.25
C GLU A 126 -6.69 -4.07 19.17
N LEU A 127 -7.42 -3.36 18.31
CA LEU A 127 -6.85 -2.68 17.16
C LEU A 127 -6.00 -1.47 17.55
N THR A 128 -4.85 -1.34 16.90
CA THR A 128 -4.06 -0.11 16.87
C THR A 128 -4.31 0.63 15.57
N ILE A 129 -4.83 1.88 15.65
CA ILE A 129 -5.12 2.70 14.48
C ILE A 129 -4.16 3.88 14.49
N ARG A 130 -3.46 4.07 13.37
CA ARG A 130 -2.50 5.16 13.17
C ARG A 130 -2.80 5.90 11.88
N ALA A 131 -2.56 7.20 11.86
CA ALA A 131 -2.63 8.01 10.65
C ALA A 131 -1.24 8.57 10.33
N SER A 132 -0.97 8.80 9.05
CA SER A 132 0.28 9.38 8.58
C SER A 132 -0.02 10.66 7.82
N TYR A 133 0.65 11.77 8.20
CA TYR A 133 0.53 13.03 7.48
C TYR A 133 1.87 13.44 6.85
N VAL A 134 2.87 13.65 7.68
CA VAL A 134 4.22 14.04 7.25
C VAL A 134 5.19 12.99 7.77
N ASN A 135 6.26 12.71 7.04
CA ASN A 135 7.27 11.72 7.40
C ASN A 135 8.49 12.39 8.04
N PRO A 136 8.42 12.85 9.30
CA PRO A 136 9.55 13.51 9.94
C PRO A 136 10.72 12.52 10.14
N HIS A 137 11.94 13.02 9.97
CA HIS A 137 13.18 12.28 10.25
C HIS A 137 13.37 10.97 9.47
N THR A 138 12.72 10.80 8.32
CA THR A 138 12.81 9.56 7.51
C THR A 138 13.72 9.68 6.29
N MET A 139 14.08 10.90 5.87
CA MET A 139 14.82 11.14 4.61
C MET A 139 16.18 10.44 4.59
N GLU A 140 16.97 10.57 5.65
CA GLU A 140 18.30 9.95 5.72
C GLU A 140 18.23 8.42 5.62
N ARG A 141 17.22 7.80 6.26
CA ARG A 141 16.99 6.36 6.18
C ARG A 141 16.53 5.93 4.78
N ALA A 142 15.71 6.75 4.13
CA ALA A 142 15.29 6.51 2.76
C ALA A 142 16.48 6.57 1.79
N VAL A 143 17.37 7.55 1.93
CA VAL A 143 18.59 7.64 1.12
C VAL A 143 19.48 6.42 1.34
N ARG A 144 19.71 5.99 2.58
CA ARG A 144 20.49 4.77 2.87
C ARG A 144 19.86 3.52 2.24
N LEU A 145 18.54 3.40 2.27
CA LEU A 145 17.83 2.28 1.66
C LEU A 145 17.99 2.29 0.12
N LEU A 146 17.84 3.46 -0.51
CA LEU A 146 18.03 3.62 -1.95
C LEU A 146 19.48 3.36 -2.39
N SER A 147 20.46 3.65 -1.52
CA SER A 147 21.88 3.36 -1.75
C SER A 147 22.23 1.89 -1.50
N SER A 148 21.31 1.11 -0.96
CA SER A 148 21.48 -0.34 -0.75
C SER A 148 20.99 -1.11 -1.97
N ASN A 149 21.51 -2.33 -2.16
CA ASN A 149 21.04 -3.21 -3.24
C ASN A 149 19.67 -3.85 -2.97
N GLN A 150 19.03 -3.53 -1.84
CA GLN A 150 17.76 -4.15 -1.43
C GLN A 150 16.52 -3.48 -2.04
N PHE A 151 16.63 -2.18 -2.36
CA PHE A 151 15.53 -1.39 -2.89
C PHE A 151 15.99 -0.55 -4.08
N SER A 152 15.54 -0.90 -5.28
CA SER A 152 15.86 -0.14 -6.49
C SER A 152 14.74 0.83 -6.85
N ALA A 153 15.05 2.11 -6.99
CA ALA A 153 14.10 3.13 -7.43
C ALA A 153 13.62 2.87 -8.87
N SER A 154 14.46 2.28 -9.72
CA SER A 154 14.12 2.00 -11.13
C SER A 154 12.89 1.08 -11.29
N MET A 155 12.60 0.23 -10.30
CA MET A 155 11.40 -0.62 -10.31
C MET A 155 10.09 0.19 -10.33
N PHE A 156 10.13 1.45 -9.88
CA PHE A 156 8.96 2.31 -9.74
C PHE A 156 8.88 3.39 -10.81
N ILE A 157 9.96 3.62 -11.56
CA ILE A 157 10.00 4.57 -12.67
C ILE A 157 9.42 3.89 -13.89
N SER A 158 8.31 4.43 -14.40
CA SER A 158 7.60 3.88 -15.56
C SER A 158 7.97 4.56 -16.87
N LYS A 159 8.46 5.79 -16.76
CA LYS A 159 8.82 6.61 -17.92
C LYS A 159 9.86 7.66 -17.51
N GLU A 160 10.78 7.93 -18.42
CA GLU A 160 11.73 9.05 -18.29
C GLU A 160 11.51 10.00 -19.45
N ILE A 161 11.50 11.30 -19.19
CA ILE A 161 11.24 12.35 -20.18
C ILE A 161 12.21 13.51 -19.97
N GLN A 162 12.34 14.36 -20.99
CA GLN A 162 13.05 15.64 -20.89
C GLN A 162 12.12 16.73 -20.36
N LEU A 163 12.68 17.84 -19.86
CA LEU A 163 11.92 18.94 -19.27
C LEU A 163 10.89 19.53 -20.27
N GLU A 164 11.26 19.60 -21.53
CA GLU A 164 10.40 20.15 -22.61
C GLU A 164 9.12 19.34 -22.82
N GLU A 165 9.14 18.04 -22.47
CA GLU A 165 8.00 17.12 -22.60
C GLU A 165 7.07 17.19 -21.37
N ALA A 166 7.50 17.79 -20.26
CA ALA A 166 6.80 17.73 -18.98
C ALA A 166 5.40 18.35 -19.06
N GLU A 167 5.22 19.44 -19.79
CA GLU A 167 3.89 20.08 -19.93
C GLU A 167 2.90 19.14 -20.63
N VAL A 168 3.33 18.49 -21.72
CA VAL A 168 2.50 17.55 -22.48
C VAL A 168 2.15 16.35 -21.60
N GLU A 169 3.13 15.80 -20.88
CA GLU A 169 2.93 14.68 -19.98
C GLU A 169 1.91 15.01 -18.87
N LEU A 170 2.04 16.17 -18.23
CA LEU A 170 1.12 16.60 -17.17
C LEU A 170 -0.33 16.79 -17.67
N ARG A 171 -0.48 17.25 -18.92
CA ARG A 171 -1.81 17.44 -19.54
C ARG A 171 -2.44 16.11 -19.99
N THR A 172 -1.64 15.15 -20.36
CA THR A 172 -2.10 13.87 -20.91
C THR A 172 -2.14 12.72 -19.91
N GLN A 173 -1.66 12.94 -18.69
CA GLN A 173 -1.51 11.91 -17.63
C GLN A 173 -2.87 11.38 -17.13
N LYS A 174 -3.55 10.64 -17.99
CA LYS A 174 -4.73 9.83 -17.64
C LYS A 174 -4.43 8.33 -17.66
N ASP A 175 -3.20 7.96 -18.00
CA ASP A 175 -2.83 6.56 -18.18
C ASP A 175 -2.38 5.96 -16.84
N SER A 176 -3.21 5.10 -16.29
CA SER A 176 -2.95 4.37 -15.04
C SER A 176 -1.75 3.42 -15.10
N ARG A 177 -1.14 3.22 -16.27
CA ARG A 177 0.07 2.41 -16.45
C ARG A 177 1.31 3.10 -15.89
N TYR A 178 1.34 4.44 -15.89
CA TYR A 178 2.47 5.19 -15.37
C TYR A 178 2.35 5.37 -13.85
N ARG A 179 3.35 4.89 -13.13
CA ARG A 179 3.43 5.03 -11.67
C ARG A 179 4.25 6.24 -11.26
N LYS A 180 5.39 6.41 -11.90
CA LYS A 180 6.29 7.53 -11.69
C LYS A 180 6.95 7.91 -13.00
N VAL A 181 6.81 9.16 -13.39
CA VAL A 181 7.54 9.76 -14.49
C VAL A 181 8.70 10.56 -13.91
N LEU A 182 9.91 10.26 -14.39
CA LEU A 182 11.12 11.00 -14.05
C LEU A 182 11.37 12.05 -15.12
N VAL A 183 11.60 13.29 -14.71
CA VAL A 183 11.93 14.40 -15.62
C VAL A 183 13.41 14.73 -15.47
N HIS A 184 14.16 14.66 -16.56
CA HIS A 184 15.55 15.13 -16.62
C HIS A 184 15.57 16.64 -16.80
N ILE A 185 16.31 17.35 -15.95
CA ILE A 185 16.34 18.82 -15.93
C ILE A 185 17.55 19.37 -16.71
N SER A 186 18.41 18.51 -17.19
CA SER A 186 19.57 18.90 -18.06
C SER A 186 20.28 17.66 -18.54
#